data_5bb3b658d40eadaf0068483fca600603
#
_entry.id   5bb3b658d40eadaf0068483fca600603
#
_cell.length_a   1.000
_cell.length_b   1.000
_cell.length_c   1.000
_cell.angle_alpha   90.00
_cell.angle_beta   90.00
_cell.angle_gamma   90.00
#
_symmetry.space_group_name_H-M   'P 1'
#
loop_
_entity.id
_entity.type
_entity.pdbx_description
1 polymer ?
#
loop_
_entity_poly.entity_id
_entity_poly.type
_entity_poly.pdbx_seq_one_letter_code
_entity_poly.pdbx_strand_id
1 'polypeptide(L)'
;MERLSNDVKAVMKEAVVEIESFDLKFGEKIIAYFSELPPIKGFPYKIILVQNPDGTIHSRFRQWDTKYNFQQWANGIYNLDRLRIITDEKILSEIDVMELKGLLSELEQIKLPESIRDEKAIVLDASAWKLGINLSNKTLDYTWKSPTEQIDLFVPIIELMRKQYLDNIN
;
A
#
# COMPACT_ATOMS: atom_id res chain seq x y z
N MET A 1 4.26 -8.61 -27.48
CA MET A 1 4.52 -8.18 -26.07
C MET A 1 6.02 -8.17 -25.90
N GLU A 2 6.66 -7.00 -25.94
CA GLU A 2 8.10 -6.88 -25.75
C GLU A 2 8.46 -7.34 -24.33
N ARG A 3 9.43 -8.24 -24.24
CA ARG A 3 9.98 -8.65 -22.94
C ARG A 3 10.72 -7.44 -22.36
N LEU A 4 10.27 -6.97 -21.20
CA LEU A 4 11.04 -6.00 -20.42
C LEU A 4 12.47 -6.50 -20.27
N SER A 5 13.45 -5.60 -20.49
CA SER A 5 14.86 -5.95 -20.27
C SER A 5 15.09 -6.40 -18.83
N ASN A 6 16.12 -7.21 -18.61
CA ASN A 6 16.45 -7.65 -17.26
C ASN A 6 16.77 -6.47 -16.33
N ASP A 7 17.32 -5.39 -16.88
CA ASP A 7 17.64 -4.17 -16.14
C ASP A 7 16.37 -3.48 -15.61
N VAL A 8 15.31 -3.38 -16.45
CA VAL A 8 14.01 -2.81 -16.03
C VAL A 8 13.40 -3.66 -14.92
N LYS A 9 13.47 -4.99 -15.01
CA LYS A 9 12.94 -5.87 -13.96
C LYS A 9 13.71 -5.72 -12.64
N ALA A 10 15.03 -5.59 -12.69
CA ALA A 10 15.86 -5.39 -11.52
C ALA A 10 15.51 -4.07 -10.84
N VAL A 11 15.45 -2.98 -11.59
CA VAL A 11 15.10 -1.65 -11.09
C VAL A 11 13.67 -1.62 -10.51
N MET A 12 12.70 -2.27 -11.15
CA MET A 12 11.34 -2.37 -10.61
C MET A 12 11.30 -3.13 -9.28
N LYS A 13 12.10 -4.18 -9.14
CA LYS A 13 12.18 -4.92 -7.87
C LYS A 13 12.75 -4.05 -6.75
N GLU A 14 13.81 -3.30 -7.02
CA GLU A 14 14.40 -2.36 -6.06
C GLU A 14 13.42 -1.24 -5.69
N ALA A 15 12.71 -0.69 -6.68
CA ALA A 15 11.68 0.32 -6.45
C ALA A 15 10.52 -0.17 -5.57
N VAL A 16 10.10 -1.42 -5.73
CA VAL A 16 9.09 -2.03 -4.85
C VAL A 16 9.60 -2.11 -3.43
N VAL A 17 10.85 -2.51 -3.21
CA VAL A 17 11.47 -2.53 -1.87
C VAL A 17 11.46 -1.14 -1.26
N GLU A 18 11.82 -0.11 -2.02
CA GLU A 18 11.83 1.29 -1.57
C GLU A 18 10.41 1.79 -1.24
N ILE A 19 9.41 1.46 -2.08
CA ILE A 19 8.00 1.84 -1.85
C ILE A 19 7.47 1.12 -0.60
N GLU A 20 7.84 -0.13 -0.38
CA GLU A 20 7.39 -0.89 0.79
C GLU A 20 8.09 -0.50 2.09
N SER A 21 9.26 0.12 2.02
CA SER A 21 10.00 0.56 3.20
C SER A 21 9.43 1.89 3.74
N PHE A 22 9.20 1.97 5.03
CA PHE A 22 8.88 3.21 5.75
C PHE A 22 9.68 3.25 7.04
N ASP A 23 10.49 4.31 7.19
CA ASP A 23 11.20 4.54 8.42
C ASP A 23 10.25 5.15 9.46
N LEU A 24 10.09 4.45 10.57
CA LEU A 24 9.34 4.95 11.71
C LEU A 24 10.23 5.86 12.56
N LYS A 25 9.71 7.01 12.94
CA LYS A 25 10.35 7.87 13.93
C LYS A 25 10.20 7.26 15.32
N PHE A 26 11.04 7.67 16.24
CA PHE A 26 11.00 7.16 17.62
C PHE A 26 9.61 7.35 18.25
N GLY A 27 9.05 6.26 18.74
CA GLY A 27 7.74 6.22 19.41
C GLY A 27 6.53 6.14 18.50
N GLU A 28 6.72 6.18 17.18
CA GLU A 28 5.63 5.97 16.22
C GLU A 28 5.18 4.50 16.19
N LYS A 29 3.88 4.30 15.94
CA LYS A 29 3.28 2.96 15.81
C LYS A 29 2.46 2.88 14.52
N ILE A 30 2.67 1.84 13.73
CA ILE A 30 1.80 1.56 12.58
C ILE A 30 0.44 1.09 13.11
N ILE A 31 -0.63 1.72 12.63
CA ILE A 31 -2.02 1.30 12.87
C ILE A 31 -2.44 0.33 11.76
N ALA A 32 -2.23 0.73 10.51
CA ALA A 32 -2.56 -0.06 9.34
C ALA A 32 -1.64 0.29 8.18
N TYR A 33 -1.52 -0.62 7.22
CA TYR A 33 -0.92 -0.34 5.92
C TYR A 33 -1.69 -1.05 4.81
N PHE A 34 -1.66 -0.44 3.64
CA PHE A 34 -2.17 -1.04 2.40
C PHE A 34 -1.18 -0.81 1.27
N SER A 35 -0.90 -1.83 0.47
CA SER A 35 -0.11 -1.68 -0.74
C SER A 35 -0.74 -2.41 -1.93
N GLU A 36 -0.55 -1.83 -3.10
CA GLU A 36 -0.89 -2.41 -4.38
C GLU A 36 0.38 -2.50 -5.22
N LEU A 37 0.73 -3.72 -5.61
CA LEU A 37 1.96 -4.04 -6.31
C LEU A 37 1.62 -4.71 -7.64
N PRO A 38 1.38 -3.93 -8.70
CA PRO A 38 1.09 -4.48 -10.02
C PRO A 38 2.33 -5.18 -10.60
N PRO A 39 2.18 -6.30 -11.33
CA PRO A 39 3.30 -7.11 -11.77
C PRO A 39 4.14 -6.46 -12.86
N ILE A 40 3.52 -5.72 -13.79
CA ILE A 40 4.21 -5.16 -14.96
C ILE A 40 3.69 -3.78 -15.35
N LYS A 41 2.37 -3.59 -15.32
CA LYS A 41 1.73 -2.32 -15.69
C LYS A 41 0.91 -1.83 -14.51
N GLY A 42 1.12 -0.61 -14.12
CA GLY A 42 0.42 0.01 -13.01
C GLY A 42 1.39 0.83 -12.16
N PHE A 43 0.87 1.30 -11.06
CA PHE A 43 1.57 2.23 -10.19
C PHE A 43 1.72 1.58 -8.81
N PRO A 44 2.83 0.87 -8.54
CA PRO A 44 3.03 0.34 -7.21
C PRO A 44 2.98 1.49 -6.20
N TYR A 45 2.17 1.32 -5.18
CA TYR A 45 2.06 2.29 -4.11
C TYR A 45 1.83 1.60 -2.76
N LYS A 46 2.16 2.34 -1.71
CA LYS A 46 1.86 1.96 -0.33
C LYS A 46 1.38 3.16 0.46
N ILE A 47 0.38 2.93 1.28
CA ILE A 47 -0.14 3.86 2.27
C ILE A 47 0.07 3.24 3.64
N ILE A 48 0.52 4.02 4.62
CA ILE A 48 0.55 3.61 6.02
C ILE A 48 -0.16 4.64 6.89
N LEU A 49 -0.88 4.17 7.89
CA LEU A 49 -1.40 4.98 8.98
C LEU A 49 -0.51 4.80 10.20
N VAL A 50 0.02 5.89 10.69
CA VAL A 50 0.98 5.92 11.80
C VAL A 50 0.45 6.80 12.91
N GLN A 51 0.46 6.30 14.13
CA GLN A 51 0.18 7.09 15.33
C GLN A 51 1.47 7.61 15.95
N ASN A 52 1.54 8.90 16.15
CA ASN A 52 2.62 9.56 16.87
C ASN A 52 2.46 9.41 18.39
N PRO A 53 3.53 9.66 19.18
CA PRO A 53 3.47 9.65 20.65
C PRO A 53 2.46 10.62 21.26
N ASP A 54 2.15 11.73 20.58
CA ASP A 54 1.14 12.72 20.99
C ASP A 54 -0.31 12.31 20.69
N GLY A 55 -0.49 11.14 20.04
CA GLY A 55 -1.79 10.60 19.66
C GLY A 55 -2.29 11.04 18.28
N THR A 56 -1.61 11.97 17.58
CA THR A 56 -1.96 12.35 16.21
C THR A 56 -1.75 11.19 15.25
N ILE A 57 -2.62 11.08 14.25
CA ILE A 57 -2.52 10.03 13.23
C ILE A 57 -2.14 10.66 11.90
N HIS A 58 -1.08 10.17 11.32
CA HIS A 58 -0.59 10.55 10.01
C HIS A 58 -0.84 9.43 9.01
N SER A 59 -1.20 9.83 7.81
CA SER A 59 -1.18 8.97 6.64
C SER A 59 0.07 9.30 5.83
N ARG A 60 0.89 8.30 5.51
CA ARG A 60 2.07 8.45 4.65
C ARG A 60 1.88 7.60 3.41
N PHE A 61 2.30 8.15 2.28
CA PHE A 61 2.13 7.59 0.96
C PHE A 61 3.45 7.52 0.21
N ARG A 62 3.67 6.41 -0.47
CA ARG A 62 4.75 6.25 -1.45
C ARG A 62 4.21 5.64 -2.73
N GLN A 63 4.59 6.19 -3.88
CA GLN A 63 4.17 5.73 -5.19
C GLN A 63 5.29 5.86 -6.21
N TRP A 64 5.34 4.93 -7.13
CA TRP A 64 6.15 5.02 -8.33
C TRP A 64 5.68 6.16 -9.24
N ASP A 65 6.56 7.13 -9.55
CA ASP A 65 6.25 8.17 -10.54
C ASP A 65 6.38 7.63 -11.96
N THR A 66 5.31 7.07 -12.43
CA THR A 66 5.29 6.38 -13.73
C THR A 66 5.63 7.31 -14.88
N LYS A 67 5.06 8.52 -14.91
CA LYS A 67 5.29 9.47 -16.01
C LYS A 67 6.75 9.84 -16.11
N TYR A 68 7.36 10.22 -14.99
CA TYR A 68 8.76 10.60 -14.94
C TYR A 68 9.67 9.40 -15.26
N ASN A 69 9.44 8.27 -14.62
CA ASN A 69 10.31 7.10 -14.72
C ASN A 69 10.25 6.44 -16.10
N PHE A 70 9.10 6.38 -16.75
CA PHE A 70 9.03 5.92 -18.13
C PHE A 70 9.76 6.85 -19.10
N GLN A 71 9.74 8.16 -18.85
CA GLN A 71 10.52 9.10 -19.65
C GLN A 71 12.03 8.86 -19.48
N GLN A 72 12.49 8.57 -18.27
CA GLN A 72 13.90 8.20 -18.03
C GLN A 72 14.26 6.91 -18.78
N TRP A 73 13.41 5.90 -18.71
CA TRP A 73 13.63 4.64 -19.45
C TRP A 73 13.65 4.82 -20.97
N ALA A 74 12.77 5.66 -21.51
CA ALA A 74 12.81 6.02 -22.94
C ALA A 74 14.14 6.67 -23.34
N ASN A 75 14.83 7.32 -22.41
CA ASN A 75 16.16 7.91 -22.60
C ASN A 75 17.31 6.93 -22.25
N GLY A 76 17.03 5.65 -22.02
CA GLY A 76 18.02 4.62 -21.70
C GLY A 76 18.57 4.68 -20.28
N ILE A 77 17.92 5.38 -19.37
CA ILE A 77 18.34 5.52 -17.97
C ILE A 77 17.60 4.48 -17.11
N TYR A 78 18.34 3.47 -16.63
CA TYR A 78 17.82 2.34 -15.84
C TYR A 78 18.46 2.28 -14.44
N ASN A 79 18.78 3.42 -13.85
CA ASN A 79 19.40 3.49 -12.53
C ASN A 79 18.39 3.99 -11.50
N LEU A 80 18.22 3.29 -10.38
CA LEU A 80 17.31 3.65 -9.30
C LEU A 80 17.55 5.07 -8.76
N ASP A 81 18.82 5.50 -8.65
CA ASP A 81 19.17 6.86 -8.20
C ASP A 81 18.64 7.98 -9.10
N ARG A 82 18.25 7.65 -10.32
CA ARG A 82 17.67 8.57 -11.32
C ARG A 82 16.17 8.45 -11.43
N LEU A 83 15.57 7.53 -10.71
CA LEU A 83 14.13 7.30 -10.70
C LEU A 83 13.49 8.07 -9.56
N ARG A 84 12.18 8.29 -9.68
CA ARG A 84 11.44 9.06 -8.71
C ARG A 84 10.33 8.25 -8.07
N ILE A 85 10.32 8.28 -6.75
CA ILE A 85 9.22 7.82 -5.92
C ILE A 85 8.56 9.07 -5.34
N ILE A 86 7.28 9.23 -5.59
CA ILE A 86 6.45 10.28 -4.98
C ILE A 86 6.23 9.89 -3.53
N THR A 87 6.48 10.82 -2.63
CA THR A 87 6.19 10.68 -1.20
C THR A 87 5.28 11.82 -0.74
N ASP A 88 4.29 11.50 0.07
CA ASP A 88 3.39 12.50 0.66
C ASP A 88 3.04 12.09 2.10
N GLU A 89 2.75 13.06 2.96
CA GLU A 89 2.34 12.85 4.35
C GLU A 89 1.22 13.83 4.70
N LYS A 90 0.12 13.32 5.26
CA LYS A 90 -1.04 14.11 5.68
C LYS A 90 -1.43 13.74 7.11
N ILE A 91 -1.85 14.72 7.89
CA ILE A 91 -2.49 14.49 9.19
C ILE A 91 -3.94 14.15 8.91
N LEU A 92 -4.46 13.08 9.50
CA LEU A 92 -5.87 12.72 9.40
C LEU A 92 -6.72 13.78 10.09
N SER A 93 -7.85 14.13 9.46
CA SER A 93 -8.86 14.97 10.09
C SER A 93 -9.48 14.26 11.31
N GLU A 94 -10.08 15.02 12.22
CA GLU A 94 -10.80 14.45 13.37
C GLU A 94 -11.90 13.47 12.94
N ILE A 95 -12.59 13.78 11.84
CA ILE A 95 -13.64 12.93 11.27
C ILE A 95 -13.03 11.59 10.81
N ASP A 96 -11.92 11.62 10.07
CA ASP A 96 -11.25 10.42 9.60
C ASP A 96 -10.68 9.58 10.76
N VAL A 97 -10.21 10.23 11.81
CA VAL A 97 -9.74 9.55 13.03
C VAL A 97 -10.90 8.85 13.74
N MET A 98 -12.07 9.50 13.83
CA MET A 98 -13.27 8.88 14.43
C MET A 98 -13.74 7.69 13.60
N GLU A 99 -13.79 7.84 12.27
CA GLU A 99 -14.15 6.77 11.34
C GLU A 99 -13.19 5.58 11.48
N LEU A 100 -11.87 5.84 11.47
CA LEU A 100 -10.84 4.81 11.65
C LEU A 100 -11.02 4.04 12.96
N LYS A 101 -11.23 4.72 14.08
CA LYS A 101 -11.45 4.09 15.38
C LYS A 101 -12.70 3.22 15.40
N GLY A 102 -13.78 3.66 14.76
CA GLY A 102 -15.00 2.89 14.59
C GLY A 102 -14.75 1.59 13.83
N LEU A 103 -14.09 1.68 12.65
CA LEU A 103 -13.75 0.52 11.82
C LEU A 103 -12.83 -0.48 12.55
N LEU A 104 -11.83 0.00 13.27
CA LEU A 104 -10.95 -0.87 14.05
C LEU A 104 -11.71 -1.59 15.17
N SER A 105 -12.61 -0.87 15.88
CA SER A 105 -13.46 -1.45 16.92
C SER A 105 -14.40 -2.52 16.38
N GLU A 106 -14.99 -2.32 15.19
CA GLU A 106 -15.82 -3.31 14.51
C GLU A 106 -15.02 -4.57 14.17
N LEU A 107 -13.81 -4.41 13.61
CA LEU A 107 -12.93 -5.53 13.29
C LEU A 107 -12.50 -6.34 14.52
N GLU A 108 -12.41 -5.71 15.71
CA GLU A 108 -12.10 -6.40 16.95
C GLU A 108 -13.24 -7.30 17.44
N GLN A 109 -14.49 -6.99 17.07
CA GLN A 109 -15.69 -7.70 17.54
C GLN A 109 -16.09 -8.88 16.65
N ILE A 110 -15.55 -9.00 15.46
CA ILE A 110 -15.90 -10.05 14.52
C ILE A 110 -14.81 -11.12 14.42
N LYS A 111 -15.22 -12.32 13.99
CA LYS A 111 -14.28 -13.38 13.66
C LYS A 111 -13.62 -13.09 12.30
N LEU A 112 -12.37 -12.71 12.34
CA LEU A 112 -11.59 -12.42 11.13
C LEU A 112 -11.01 -13.71 10.53
N PRO A 113 -10.84 -13.78 9.20
CA PRO A 113 -10.18 -14.92 8.55
C PRO A 113 -8.72 -15.01 8.98
N GLU A 114 -8.20 -16.23 9.13
CA GLU A 114 -6.77 -16.47 9.40
C GLU A 114 -5.90 -16.16 8.18
N SER A 115 -6.44 -16.31 6.99
CA SER A 115 -5.80 -15.99 5.71
C SER A 115 -6.85 -15.65 4.68
N ILE A 116 -6.48 -14.82 3.71
CA ILE A 116 -7.31 -14.55 2.54
C ILE A 116 -6.95 -15.57 1.47
N ARG A 117 -7.94 -16.27 0.95
CA ARG A 117 -7.74 -17.27 -0.11
C ARG A 117 -8.09 -16.64 -1.46
N ASP A 118 -7.16 -16.75 -2.39
CA ASP A 118 -7.45 -16.42 -3.79
C ASP A 118 -8.45 -17.44 -4.36
N GLU A 119 -9.57 -16.98 -4.87
CA GLU A 119 -10.61 -17.85 -5.44
C GLU A 119 -10.19 -18.45 -6.78
N LYS A 120 -9.24 -17.83 -7.47
CA LYS A 120 -8.71 -18.29 -8.75
C LYS A 120 -7.32 -18.87 -8.58
N ALA A 121 -7.16 -20.14 -8.91
CA ALA A 121 -5.93 -20.88 -8.74
C ALA A 121 -4.73 -20.33 -9.55
N ILE A 122 -4.96 -19.61 -10.66
CA ILE A 122 -3.91 -19.04 -11.49
C ILE A 122 -4.38 -17.68 -11.99
N VAL A 123 -3.79 -16.60 -11.46
CA VAL A 123 -3.93 -15.26 -12.00
C VAL A 123 -2.57 -14.84 -12.54
N LEU A 124 -2.39 -14.98 -13.86
CA LEU A 124 -1.21 -14.48 -14.55
C LEU A 124 -1.31 -12.95 -14.63
N ASP A 125 -0.23 -12.25 -14.27
CA ASP A 125 -0.14 -10.80 -14.33
C ASP A 125 -1.13 -10.03 -13.43
N ALA A 126 -1.55 -10.61 -12.30
CA ALA A 126 -2.38 -9.91 -11.33
C ALA A 126 -1.56 -9.02 -10.40
N SER A 127 -2.15 -7.90 -9.99
CA SER A 127 -1.63 -7.12 -8.87
C SER A 127 -1.60 -7.98 -7.60
N ALA A 128 -0.56 -7.81 -6.78
CA ALA A 128 -0.57 -8.29 -5.42
C ALA A 128 -1.00 -7.15 -4.49
N TRP A 129 -2.00 -7.42 -3.67
CA TRP A 129 -2.42 -6.49 -2.62
C TRP A 129 -1.95 -7.01 -1.28
N LYS A 130 -1.55 -6.08 -0.41
CA LYS A 130 -1.20 -6.39 0.98
C LYS A 130 -1.94 -5.45 1.91
N LEU A 131 -2.42 -5.97 3.00
CA LEU A 131 -3.09 -5.22 4.06
C LEU A 131 -2.58 -5.70 5.41
N GLY A 132 -2.05 -4.79 6.20
CA GLY A 132 -1.74 -5.03 7.60
C GLY A 132 -2.56 -4.14 8.51
N ILE A 133 -3.06 -4.67 9.60
CA ILE A 133 -3.82 -3.94 10.61
C ILE A 133 -3.35 -4.38 12.00
N ASN A 134 -2.97 -3.42 12.83
CA ASN A 134 -2.64 -3.65 14.23
C ASN A 134 -3.86 -3.33 15.09
N LEU A 135 -4.51 -4.37 15.58
CA LEU A 135 -5.58 -4.30 16.57
C LEU A 135 -4.99 -4.38 17.99
N SER A 136 -5.79 -4.09 19.02
CA SER A 136 -5.33 -4.07 20.41
C SER A 136 -4.72 -5.39 20.89
N ASN A 137 -5.23 -6.52 20.35
CA ASN A 137 -4.87 -7.87 20.82
C ASN A 137 -4.21 -8.75 19.74
N LYS A 138 -4.13 -8.29 18.51
CA LYS A 138 -3.56 -9.05 17.38
C LYS A 138 -3.10 -8.16 16.25
N THR A 139 -2.16 -8.64 15.48
CA THR A 139 -1.77 -8.08 14.18
C THR A 139 -2.32 -8.97 13.07
N LEU A 140 -2.92 -8.35 12.08
CA LEU A 140 -3.40 -8.98 10.86
C LEU A 140 -2.43 -8.62 9.73
N ASP A 141 -2.12 -9.59 8.89
CA ASP A 141 -1.27 -9.40 7.71
C ASP A 141 -1.79 -10.30 6.58
N TYR A 142 -2.33 -9.68 5.55
CA TYR A 142 -2.96 -10.37 4.45
C TYR A 142 -2.29 -10.02 3.13
N THR A 143 -2.18 -11.02 2.26
CA THR A 143 -1.75 -10.86 0.87
C THR A 143 -2.69 -11.63 -0.03
N TRP A 144 -3.15 -11.01 -1.12
CA TRP A 144 -4.01 -11.67 -2.12
C TRP A 144 -3.73 -11.14 -3.53
N LYS A 145 -4.20 -11.86 -4.54
CA LYS A 145 -3.98 -11.56 -5.97
C LYS A 145 -5.24 -11.55 -6.81
N SER A 146 -6.36 -11.97 -6.26
CA SER A 146 -7.66 -11.95 -6.95
C SER A 146 -8.73 -11.38 -6.05
N PRO A 147 -9.76 -10.73 -6.60
CA PRO A 147 -10.93 -10.33 -5.82
C PRO A 147 -11.53 -11.52 -5.08
N THR A 148 -11.90 -11.33 -3.83
CA THR A 148 -12.54 -12.34 -2.97
C THR A 148 -13.47 -11.64 -2.00
N GLU A 149 -14.62 -12.25 -1.68
CA GLU A 149 -15.60 -11.70 -0.72
C GLU A 149 -14.99 -11.50 0.69
N GLN A 150 -13.92 -12.22 1.01
CA GLN A 150 -13.25 -12.07 2.30
C GLN A 150 -12.62 -10.69 2.49
N ILE A 151 -12.36 -9.95 1.39
CA ILE A 151 -11.83 -8.58 1.43
C ILE A 151 -12.89 -7.56 1.78
N ASP A 152 -14.16 -7.83 1.54
CA ASP A 152 -15.26 -6.87 1.74
C ASP A 152 -15.28 -6.32 3.18
N LEU A 153 -14.86 -7.14 4.15
CA LEU A 153 -14.71 -6.73 5.55
C LEU A 153 -13.70 -5.59 5.74
N PHE A 154 -12.71 -5.48 4.84
CA PHE A 154 -11.60 -4.53 4.94
C PHE A 154 -11.71 -3.36 3.97
N VAL A 155 -12.65 -3.43 3.02
CA VAL A 155 -12.87 -2.37 2.03
C VAL A 155 -13.02 -1.00 2.69
N PRO A 156 -13.80 -0.82 3.77
CA PRO A 156 -13.96 0.51 4.38
C PRO A 156 -12.65 1.11 4.88
N ILE A 157 -11.77 0.32 5.51
CA ILE A 157 -10.49 0.84 5.98
C ILE A 157 -9.51 1.11 4.81
N ILE A 158 -9.55 0.28 3.76
CA ILE A 158 -8.76 0.51 2.54
C ILE A 158 -9.20 1.81 1.87
N GLU A 159 -10.49 2.05 1.74
CA GLU A 159 -11.05 3.28 1.15
C GLU A 159 -10.73 4.51 1.99
N LEU A 160 -10.82 4.42 3.33
CA LEU A 160 -10.40 5.48 4.24
C LEU A 160 -8.94 5.88 3.99
N MET A 161 -8.06 4.90 3.78
CA MET A 161 -6.64 5.15 3.46
C MET A 161 -6.48 5.76 2.07
N ARG A 162 -7.15 5.21 1.05
CA ARG A 162 -7.03 5.65 -0.35
C ARG A 162 -7.58 7.04 -0.59
N LYS A 163 -8.69 7.41 0.06
CA LYS A 163 -9.31 8.75 -0.12
C LYS A 163 -8.38 9.91 0.19
N GLN A 164 -7.36 9.68 1.02
CA GLN A 164 -6.35 10.70 1.33
C GLN A 164 -5.48 11.06 0.10
N TYR A 165 -5.44 10.17 -0.92
CA TYR A 165 -4.50 10.26 -2.05
C TYR A 165 -5.16 9.99 -3.40
N LEU A 166 -6.48 10.15 -3.53
CA LEU A 166 -7.22 9.87 -4.79
C LEU A 166 -6.64 10.63 -5.99
N ASP A 167 -6.18 11.88 -5.79
CA ASP A 167 -5.59 12.70 -6.85
C ASP A 167 -4.21 12.17 -7.30
N ASN A 168 -3.56 11.35 -6.50
CA ASN A 168 -2.23 10.81 -6.77
C ASN A 168 -2.29 9.38 -7.38
N ILE A 169 -3.38 8.65 -7.13
CA ILE A 169 -3.53 7.24 -7.52
C ILE A 169 -4.14 7.07 -8.92
N ASN A 170 -4.70 8.14 -9.53
CA ASN A 170 -5.33 8.15 -10.85
C ASN A 170 -4.36 8.44 -11.99
#